data_af5a504b385e48c59ad2baa59c77807e
#
_entry.id   af5a504b385e48c59ad2baa59c77807e
#
_cell.length_a   1.000
_cell.length_b   1.000
_cell.length_c   1.000
_cell.angle_alpha   90.00
_cell.angle_beta   90.00
_cell.angle_gamma   90.00
#
_symmetry.space_group_name_H-M   'P 1'
#
loop_
_entity.id
_entity.type
_entity.pdbx_description
1 polymer ?
#
loop_
_entity_poly.entity_id
_entity_poly.type
_entity_poly.pdbx_seq_one_letter_code
_entity_poly.pdbx_strand_id
1 'polypeptide(L)'
;MRRAAVITDAPAFLEAIKPVVEANLAEISDDASERSGEGWSGTMTCGACPVQIEGDVDGMRFHFRARGSAWSFSVGKTDEDAVRASFQAVPDGWMTDGWAEGDGDFSGSWMPHSEAWRHITESITAWRAVRVGGAL
;
A
#
# COMPACT_ATOMS: atom_id res chain seq x y z
N MET A 1 0.50 14.38 -5.42
CA MET A 1 -0.43 14.34 -4.76
C MET A 1 -0.50 13.38 -3.90
N ARG A 2 -1.04 12.76 -3.57
CA ARG A 2 -1.09 11.95 -2.71
C ARG A 2 -2.32 11.31 -2.65
N ARG A 3 -2.45 10.40 -1.90
CA ARG A 3 -3.68 9.72 -1.66
C ARG A 3 -4.75 10.67 -1.24
N ALA A 4 -4.40 11.90 -1.16
CA ALA A 4 -5.37 12.89 -0.77
C ALA A 4 -6.61 12.90 -1.61
N ALA A 5 -6.46 12.53 -2.86
CA ALA A 5 -7.62 12.49 -3.71
C ALA A 5 -8.63 11.46 -3.23
N VAL A 6 -8.13 10.39 -2.66
CA VAL A 6 -8.98 9.33 -2.17
C VAL A 6 -9.57 9.71 -0.83
N ILE A 7 -8.88 10.56 -0.10
CA ILE A 7 -9.23 10.85 1.26
C ILE A 7 -9.49 12.32 1.42
N THR A 8 -10.28 12.89 0.56
CA THR A 8 -10.64 14.26 0.69
C THR A 8 -11.33 14.49 1.99
N ASP A 9 -12.15 13.54 2.36
CA ASP A 9 -12.79 13.56 3.64
C ASP A 9 -12.03 12.67 4.56
N ALA A 10 -10.73 12.89 4.66
CA ALA A 10 -9.84 11.99 5.35
C ALA A 10 -10.29 11.59 6.74
N PRO A 11 -10.70 12.52 7.62
CA PRO A 11 -11.08 12.11 8.97
C PRO A 11 -12.23 11.11 8.98
N ALA A 12 -13.27 11.34 8.18
CA ALA A 12 -14.41 10.45 8.17
C ALA A 12 -14.05 9.11 7.53
N PHE A 13 -13.28 9.13 6.45
CA PHE A 13 -12.89 7.92 5.78
C PHE A 13 -12.03 7.05 6.68
N LEU A 14 -11.02 7.65 7.32
CA LEU A 14 -10.12 6.91 8.18
C LEU A 14 -10.83 6.31 9.37
N GLU A 15 -11.79 7.02 9.94
CA GLU A 15 -12.56 6.49 11.04
C GLU A 15 -13.41 5.30 10.60
N ALA A 16 -13.95 5.37 9.39
CA ALA A 16 -14.82 4.31 8.89
C ALA A 16 -14.05 3.02 8.65
N ILE A 17 -12.81 3.10 8.13
CA ILE A 17 -12.04 1.90 7.82
C ILE A 17 -11.12 1.45 8.93
N LYS A 18 -10.89 2.29 9.92
CA LYS A 18 -9.94 2.00 10.97
C LYS A 18 -10.16 0.66 11.66
N PRO A 19 -11.38 0.30 12.05
CA PRO A 19 -11.57 -1.00 12.70
C PRO A 19 -11.19 -2.17 11.80
N VAL A 20 -11.44 -2.05 10.50
CA VAL A 20 -11.12 -3.12 9.55
C VAL A 20 -9.62 -3.25 9.42
N VAL A 21 -8.92 -2.14 9.28
CA VAL A 21 -7.47 -2.16 9.16
C VAL A 21 -6.83 -2.70 10.43
N GLU A 22 -7.29 -2.24 11.57
CA GLU A 22 -6.73 -2.66 12.85
C GLU A 22 -6.99 -4.14 13.09
N ALA A 23 -8.16 -4.63 12.72
CA ALA A 23 -8.48 -6.05 12.88
C ALA A 23 -7.56 -6.91 12.01
N ASN A 24 -7.33 -6.48 10.77
CA ASN A 24 -6.44 -7.21 9.89
C ASN A 24 -5.03 -7.28 10.45
N LEU A 25 -4.54 -6.18 11.01
CA LEU A 25 -3.20 -6.14 11.57
C LEU A 25 -3.10 -6.92 12.87
N ALA A 26 -4.18 -6.94 13.65
CA ALA A 26 -4.16 -7.61 14.95
C ALA A 26 -4.15 -9.13 14.83
N GLU A 27 -4.62 -9.67 13.72
CA GLU A 27 -4.64 -11.12 13.54
C GLU A 27 -3.29 -11.68 13.22
N ILE A 28 -2.30 -10.85 13.05
CA ILE A 28 -1.02 -11.27 12.54
C ILE A 28 0.05 -11.00 13.58
N SER A 29 1.07 -11.85 13.63
CA SER A 29 2.10 -11.72 14.63
C SER A 29 2.82 -10.39 14.51
N ASP A 30 3.38 -9.93 15.64
CA ASP A 30 4.00 -8.62 15.71
C ASP A 30 5.22 -8.48 14.81
N ASP A 31 5.92 -9.57 14.56
CA ASP A 31 7.09 -9.49 13.72
C ASP A 31 6.72 -9.83 12.29
N ALA A 32 5.54 -9.53 11.92
CA ALA A 32 5.03 -9.98 10.66
C ALA A 32 5.78 -9.39 9.50
N SER A 33 6.67 -10.19 8.97
CA SER A 33 7.17 -9.95 7.65
C SER A 33 6.13 -10.37 6.63
N GLU A 34 5.02 -10.95 7.07
CA GLU A 34 3.93 -11.37 6.19
C GLU A 34 2.60 -10.94 6.77
N ARG A 35 1.71 -10.53 5.88
CA ARG A 35 0.35 -10.16 6.23
C ARG A 35 -0.59 -10.61 5.14
N SER A 36 -1.84 -10.84 5.50
CA SER A 36 -2.85 -11.17 4.52
C SER A 36 -4.20 -10.67 4.98
N GLY A 37 -5.08 -10.51 4.02
CA GLY A 37 -6.47 -10.17 4.24
C GLY A 37 -7.29 -10.82 3.17
N GLU A 38 -8.54 -10.40 3.03
CA GLU A 38 -9.42 -11.01 2.04
C GLU A 38 -8.91 -10.69 0.63
N GLY A 39 -8.52 -11.73 -0.09
CA GLY A 39 -8.09 -11.58 -1.47
C GLY A 39 -6.69 -11.04 -1.68
N TRP A 40 -5.90 -10.89 -0.62
CA TRP A 40 -4.55 -10.39 -0.79
C TRP A 40 -3.60 -10.99 0.24
N SER A 41 -2.33 -11.02 -0.12
CA SER A 41 -1.28 -11.40 0.82
C SER A 41 0.00 -10.68 0.41
N GLY A 42 0.86 -10.39 1.37
CA GLY A 42 2.11 -9.71 1.10
C GLY A 42 3.24 -10.16 1.99
N THR A 43 4.45 -10.00 1.50
CA THR A 43 5.67 -10.36 2.21
C THR A 43 6.63 -9.17 2.18
N MET A 44 7.15 -8.83 3.34
CA MET A 44 8.13 -7.76 3.44
C MET A 44 9.49 -8.28 2.97
N THR A 45 10.00 -7.70 1.90
CA THR A 45 11.27 -8.13 1.32
C THR A 45 12.44 -7.29 1.82
N CYS A 46 12.15 -6.12 2.37
CA CYS A 46 13.15 -5.27 3.00
C CYS A 46 12.47 -4.46 4.08
N GLY A 47 13.05 -4.45 5.27
CA GLY A 47 12.40 -3.83 6.43
C GLY A 47 12.77 -2.39 6.67
N ALA A 48 13.75 -1.85 5.95
CA ALA A 48 14.13 -0.45 6.10
C ALA A 48 15.08 -0.05 4.99
N CYS A 49 15.04 1.21 4.62
CA CYS A 49 15.96 1.85 3.69
C CYS A 49 16.10 1.16 2.34
N PRO A 50 15.08 0.84 1.62
CA PRO A 50 13.66 1.17 1.81
C PRO A 50 12.90 0.09 2.58
N VAL A 51 11.68 0.41 2.98
CA VAL A 51 10.73 -0.61 3.39
C VAL A 51 10.06 -1.10 2.11
N GLN A 52 10.15 -2.40 1.84
CA GLN A 52 9.59 -2.97 0.61
C GLN A 52 8.74 -4.18 0.94
N ILE A 53 7.59 -4.24 0.30
CA ILE A 53 6.65 -5.34 0.47
C ILE A 53 6.09 -5.70 -0.91
N GLU A 54 5.99 -6.99 -1.19
CA GLU A 54 5.44 -7.49 -2.44
C GLU A 54 4.38 -8.51 -2.15
N GLY A 55 3.43 -8.64 -3.05
CA GLY A 55 2.39 -9.64 -2.81
C GLY A 55 1.39 -9.74 -3.94
N ASP A 56 0.28 -10.40 -3.62
CA ASP A 56 -0.82 -10.62 -4.54
C ASP A 56 -2.05 -9.89 -4.06
N VAL A 57 -2.85 -9.40 -5.00
CA VAL A 57 -4.14 -8.82 -4.69
C VAL A 57 -5.09 -9.11 -5.85
N ASP A 58 -6.15 -9.88 -5.57
CA ASP A 58 -7.17 -10.21 -6.55
C ASP A 58 -6.58 -10.74 -7.87
N GLY A 59 -5.56 -11.60 -7.76
CA GLY A 59 -4.94 -12.21 -8.93
C GLY A 59 -3.88 -11.37 -9.61
N MET A 60 -3.62 -10.17 -9.10
CA MET A 60 -2.58 -9.30 -9.61
C MET A 60 -1.41 -9.28 -8.62
N ARG A 61 -0.29 -8.70 -9.04
CA ARG A 61 0.85 -8.51 -8.15
C ARG A 61 0.88 -7.06 -7.68
N PHE A 62 1.35 -6.83 -6.46
CA PHE A 62 1.56 -5.47 -5.99
C PHE A 62 2.96 -5.29 -5.45
N HIS A 63 3.38 -4.03 -5.42
CA HIS A 63 4.69 -3.64 -4.92
C HIS A 63 4.51 -2.38 -4.08
N PHE A 64 5.03 -2.40 -2.87
CA PHE A 64 5.02 -1.26 -1.97
C PHE A 64 6.46 -0.87 -1.66
N ARG A 65 6.77 0.40 -1.71
CA ARG A 65 8.10 0.87 -1.39
C ARG A 65 8.01 2.20 -0.67
N ALA A 66 8.71 2.30 0.46
CA ALA A 66 8.79 3.54 1.22
C ALA A 66 10.25 3.92 1.36
N ARG A 67 10.61 5.12 0.92
CA ARG A 67 11.98 5.59 0.95
C ARG A 67 11.98 7.11 1.03
N GLY A 68 13.01 7.69 1.67
CA GLY A 68 13.02 9.11 1.89
C GLY A 68 11.84 9.48 2.78
N SER A 69 11.04 10.41 2.34
CA SER A 69 9.86 10.82 3.09
C SER A 69 8.56 10.35 2.45
N ALA A 70 8.64 9.46 1.45
CA ALA A 70 7.48 9.09 0.65
C ALA A 70 7.31 7.58 0.54
N TRP A 71 6.15 7.16 0.06
CA TRP A 71 5.88 5.76 -0.23
C TRP A 71 5.06 5.66 -1.52
N SER A 72 5.10 4.49 -2.15
CA SER A 72 4.27 4.21 -3.31
C SER A 72 3.73 2.78 -3.21
N PHE A 73 2.56 2.58 -3.80
CA PHE A 73 1.91 1.28 -3.93
C PHE A 73 1.50 1.13 -5.38
N SER A 74 1.88 0.04 -6.02
CA SER A 74 1.59 -0.15 -7.43
C SER A 74 1.15 -1.58 -7.68
N VAL A 75 0.33 -1.76 -8.73
CA VAL A 75 -0.27 -3.04 -9.08
C VAL A 75 0.02 -3.30 -10.55
N GLY A 76 0.32 -4.54 -10.87
CA GLY A 76 0.53 -4.96 -12.25
C GLY A 76 0.25 -6.45 -12.37
N LYS A 77 0.23 -6.96 -13.60
CA LYS A 77 -0.03 -8.38 -13.82
C LYS A 77 1.11 -9.26 -13.34
N THR A 78 2.32 -8.76 -13.41
CA THR A 78 3.52 -9.50 -13.00
C THR A 78 4.29 -8.64 -12.01
N ASP A 79 5.27 -9.25 -11.35
CA ASP A 79 6.15 -8.50 -10.45
C ASP A 79 6.82 -7.35 -11.17
N GLU A 80 7.30 -7.60 -12.38
CA GLU A 80 7.97 -6.57 -13.16
C GLU A 80 7.03 -5.42 -13.48
N ASP A 81 5.81 -5.74 -13.88
CA ASP A 81 4.82 -4.71 -14.20
C ASP A 81 4.40 -3.94 -12.96
N ALA A 82 4.29 -4.62 -11.82
CA ALA A 82 3.94 -3.93 -10.58
C ALA A 82 5.02 -2.91 -10.21
N VAL A 83 6.29 -3.29 -10.30
CA VAL A 83 7.37 -2.36 -10.04
C VAL A 83 7.35 -1.21 -11.05
N ARG A 84 7.19 -1.55 -12.33
CA ARG A 84 7.22 -0.56 -13.39
C ARG A 84 6.08 0.44 -13.27
N ALA A 85 4.91 0.00 -12.80
CA ALA A 85 3.76 0.86 -12.67
C ALA A 85 3.97 2.00 -11.69
N SER A 86 4.99 1.89 -10.82
CA SER A 86 5.27 2.95 -9.87
C SER A 86 5.95 4.17 -10.51
N PHE A 87 6.45 4.03 -11.74
CA PHE A 87 7.12 5.15 -12.39
C PHE A 87 6.77 5.32 -13.86
N GLN A 88 5.96 4.44 -14.43
CA GLN A 88 5.47 4.64 -15.80
C GLN A 88 4.19 3.86 -16.00
N ALA A 89 3.44 4.22 -17.03
CA ALA A 89 2.20 3.52 -17.35
C ALA A 89 2.52 2.14 -17.91
N VAL A 90 1.78 1.13 -17.44
CA VAL A 90 1.85 -0.22 -17.98
C VAL A 90 0.41 -0.71 -18.18
N PRO A 91 0.19 -1.66 -19.10
CA PRO A 91 -1.15 -2.20 -19.31
C PRO A 91 -1.68 -2.82 -18.02
N ASP A 92 -2.90 -2.46 -17.65
CA ASP A 92 -3.56 -2.91 -16.41
C ASP A 92 -2.82 -2.53 -15.15
N GLY A 93 -1.90 -1.58 -15.24
CA GLY A 93 -1.18 -1.10 -14.08
C GLY A 93 -1.92 0.02 -13.38
N TRP A 94 -1.60 0.21 -12.10
CA TRP A 94 -2.18 1.28 -11.29
C TRP A 94 -1.20 1.62 -10.18
N MET A 95 -1.19 2.86 -9.75
CA MET A 95 -0.33 3.22 -8.62
C MET A 95 -0.94 4.35 -7.82
N THR A 96 -0.55 4.42 -6.56
CA THR A 96 -0.84 5.56 -5.70
C THR A 96 0.39 5.79 -4.83
N ASP A 97 0.49 6.98 -4.25
CA ASP A 97 1.62 7.31 -3.42
C ASP A 97 1.20 8.29 -2.34
N GLY A 98 2.13 8.60 -1.45
CA GLY A 98 1.86 9.55 -0.39
C GLY A 98 3.12 9.84 0.42
N TRP A 99 2.93 10.61 1.48
CA TRP A 99 4.00 10.96 2.39
C TRP A 99 3.95 10.06 3.61
N ALA A 100 5.12 9.70 4.12
CA ALA A 100 5.21 8.99 5.39
C ALA A 100 4.67 9.90 6.50
N GLU A 101 4.12 9.27 7.53
CA GLU A 101 3.48 10.04 8.60
C GLU A 101 4.47 10.67 9.56
N GLY A 102 5.67 10.11 9.66
CA GLY A 102 6.68 10.68 10.54
C GLY A 102 7.26 11.96 10.00
N ASP A 103 8.01 12.65 10.83
CA ASP A 103 8.71 13.86 10.44
C ASP A 103 10.11 13.53 9.97
N GLY A 104 10.63 14.36 9.08
CA GLY A 104 12.00 14.24 8.65
C GLY A 104 12.13 13.63 7.27
N ASP A 105 13.32 13.83 6.71
CA ASP A 105 13.58 13.48 5.32
C ASP A 105 13.64 11.98 5.07
N PHE A 106 13.77 11.19 6.14
CA PHE A 106 13.91 9.74 6.00
C PHE A 106 12.80 8.98 6.70
N SER A 107 11.67 9.63 6.97
CA SER A 107 10.57 8.98 7.67
C SER A 107 9.99 7.80 6.90
N GLY A 108 10.09 7.82 5.57
CA GLY A 108 9.67 6.67 4.77
C GLY A 108 10.67 5.53 4.84
N SER A 109 11.96 5.87 4.78
CA SER A 109 13.01 4.86 4.83
C SER A 109 12.97 4.04 6.11
N TRP A 110 12.52 4.65 7.20
CA TRP A 110 12.43 3.99 8.50
C TRP A 110 10.99 3.83 8.94
N MET A 111 10.07 3.73 8.01
CA MET A 111 8.66 3.65 8.29
C MET A 111 8.35 2.49 9.24
N PRO A 112 7.55 2.71 10.29
CA PRO A 112 7.09 1.60 11.11
C PRO A 112 6.33 0.59 10.25
N HIS A 113 6.53 -0.70 10.53
CA HIS A 113 5.91 -1.73 9.70
C HIS A 113 4.38 -1.66 9.78
N SER A 114 3.83 -1.29 10.92
CA SER A 114 2.38 -1.13 11.04
C SER A 114 1.86 -0.03 10.11
N GLU A 115 2.62 1.05 9.96
CA GLU A 115 2.23 2.11 9.04
C GLU A 115 2.29 1.59 7.59
N ALA A 116 3.33 0.84 7.26
CA ALA A 116 3.46 0.30 5.90
C ALA A 116 2.28 -0.60 5.56
N TRP A 117 1.91 -1.51 6.47
CA TRP A 117 0.79 -2.41 6.21
C TRP A 117 -0.54 -1.65 6.13
N ARG A 118 -0.68 -0.60 6.90
CA ARG A 118 -1.89 0.22 6.82
C ARG A 118 -1.99 0.92 5.47
N HIS A 119 -0.88 1.49 4.98
CA HIS A 119 -0.89 2.11 3.66
C HIS A 119 -1.26 1.09 2.58
N ILE A 120 -0.79 -0.15 2.72
CA ILE A 120 -1.12 -1.20 1.76
C ILE A 120 -2.61 -1.50 1.79
N THR A 121 -3.20 -1.68 2.97
CA THR A 121 -4.62 -2.00 3.04
C THR A 121 -5.49 -0.87 2.53
N GLU A 122 -5.11 0.37 2.82
CA GLU A 122 -5.83 1.53 2.30
C GLU A 122 -5.70 1.61 0.78
N SER A 123 -4.52 1.34 0.26
CA SER A 123 -4.29 1.39 -1.18
C SER A 123 -5.07 0.31 -1.91
N ILE A 124 -5.13 -0.88 -1.33
CA ILE A 124 -5.91 -1.97 -1.92
C ILE A 124 -7.39 -1.57 -1.99
N THR A 125 -7.89 -0.96 -0.92
CA THR A 125 -9.27 -0.49 -0.91
C THR A 125 -9.52 0.52 -2.02
N ALA A 126 -8.59 1.46 -2.19
CA ALA A 126 -8.71 2.47 -3.23
C ALA A 126 -8.66 1.86 -4.62
N TRP A 127 -7.74 0.92 -4.83
CA TRP A 127 -7.61 0.26 -6.13
C TRP A 127 -8.86 -0.52 -6.48
N ARG A 128 -9.42 -1.24 -5.52
CA ARG A 128 -10.64 -2.01 -5.76
C ARG A 128 -11.82 -1.09 -6.10
N ALA A 129 -11.87 0.06 -5.47
CA ALA A 129 -12.94 1.01 -5.76
C ALA A 129 -12.85 1.53 -7.20
N VAL A 130 -11.65 1.78 -7.68
CA VAL A 130 -11.44 2.22 -9.06
C VAL A 130 -11.88 1.13 -10.03
N ARG A 131 -11.51 -0.12 -9.75
CA ARG A 131 -11.89 -1.23 -10.62
C ARG A 131 -13.40 -1.43 -10.70
N VAL A 132 -14.04 -1.38 -9.54
CA VAL A 132 -15.50 -1.54 -9.48
C VAL A 132 -16.18 -0.41 -10.24
N GLY A 133 -15.59 0.79 -10.21
CA GLY A 133 -16.14 1.90 -10.95
C GLY A 133 -15.99 1.78 -12.46
N GLY A 134 -15.32 0.73 -12.93
CA GLY A 134 -15.20 0.51 -14.37
C GLY A 134 -14.20 1.41 -15.06
N ALA A 135 -13.34 2.04 -14.30
CA ALA A 135 -12.36 2.97 -14.86
C ALA A 135 -11.18 2.26 -15.49
N LEU A 136 -11.05 1.00 -15.22
CA LEU A 136 -9.92 0.24 -15.76
C LEU A 136 -10.33 -0.69 -16.88
#